data_a9df01c23ae61558480a832832960b52
#
_entry.id   a9df01c23ae61558480a832832960b52
#
_cell.length_a   1.000
_cell.length_b   1.000
_cell.length_c   1.000
_cell.angle_alpha   90.00
_cell.angle_beta   90.00
_cell.angle_gamma   90.00
#
_symmetry.space_group_name_H-M   'P 1'
#
loop_
_entity.id
_entity.type
_entity.pdbx_description
1 polymer ?
#
loop_
_entity_poly.entity_id
_entity_poly.type
_entity_poly.pdbx_seq_one_letter_code
_entity_poly.pdbx_strand_id
1 'polypeptide(L)'
;MTLDIQSIEALAHYTRGGVTIFFVFWCFLLRKYEKRSYMLKLLYFSSVLIAVCYAKDVLFSFTSIKYSTHLNNICGILDMVYIPVISAFFLEVVRPGAVSMRQTWASVAFLASFALIYVFLPFKAIELIASCVAFAISALTLVYVTVFAVRYRKMLYENYSYTENVDVVWVMLSCYAYFGSFVLYELMFQNAVWLSDVIFNISGMVLWTIVFKFAQRHRVLKMLFQNNGSPAGDTDETGLTETEADMRKQERYKYIESRIPLLMEQEKLFLMSKLTIMDLATKIGTNKTYLSEYLNSKLNMSFHDFVNKYRVEEACRIIDALPQDSKRTIIDISNKSGFNSISSFYRQFTKFKGISPRKYLFEKMTKAEENE
;
A
#
# COMPACT_ATOMS: atom_id res chain seq x y z
N MET A 1 34.66 -17.75 -15.63
CA MET A 1 33.60 -18.43 -16.39
C MET A 1 32.87 -17.37 -17.17
N THR A 2 33.28 -17.08 -18.41
CA THR A 2 32.60 -16.12 -19.30
C THR A 2 31.34 -16.81 -19.81
N LEU A 3 30.16 -16.33 -19.38
CA LEU A 3 28.90 -16.78 -19.95
C LEU A 3 28.90 -16.43 -21.44
N ASP A 4 28.84 -17.44 -22.30
CA ASP A 4 28.72 -17.26 -23.75
C ASP A 4 27.36 -16.60 -24.07
N ILE A 5 27.34 -15.75 -25.12
CA ILE A 5 26.13 -15.03 -25.56
C ILE A 5 24.97 -16.00 -25.85
N GLN A 6 25.26 -17.17 -26.43
CA GLN A 6 24.24 -18.21 -26.67
C GLN A 6 23.63 -18.75 -25.37
N SER A 7 24.42 -18.88 -24.33
CA SER A 7 23.92 -19.33 -23.00
C SER A 7 23.01 -18.27 -22.35
N ILE A 8 23.32 -16.98 -22.52
CA ILE A 8 22.50 -15.90 -21.98
C ILE A 8 21.18 -15.77 -22.78
N GLU A 9 21.23 -15.93 -24.11
CA GLU A 9 20.02 -15.95 -24.95
C GLU A 9 19.09 -17.10 -24.57
N ALA A 10 19.63 -18.32 -24.41
CA ALA A 10 18.85 -19.46 -23.96
C ALA A 10 18.24 -19.22 -22.57
N LEU A 11 18.98 -18.63 -21.65
CA LEU A 11 18.49 -18.28 -20.32
C LEU A 11 17.36 -17.24 -20.39
N ALA A 12 17.44 -16.24 -21.28
CA ALA A 12 16.38 -15.26 -21.50
C ALA A 12 15.07 -15.93 -21.98
N HIS A 13 15.16 -16.91 -22.89
CA HIS A 13 13.98 -17.67 -23.32
C HIS A 13 13.38 -18.53 -22.17
N TYR A 14 14.21 -19.21 -21.39
CA TYR A 14 13.72 -19.97 -20.24
C TYR A 14 13.07 -19.08 -19.17
N THR A 15 13.62 -17.88 -18.92
CA THR A 15 13.01 -16.96 -17.96
C THR A 15 11.67 -16.43 -18.44
N ARG A 16 11.46 -16.15 -19.73
CA ARG A 16 10.15 -15.79 -20.31
C ARG A 16 9.13 -16.91 -20.12
N GLY A 17 9.51 -18.18 -20.36
CA GLY A 17 8.69 -19.35 -20.07
C GLY A 17 8.34 -19.44 -18.59
N GLY A 18 9.32 -19.23 -17.72
CA GLY A 18 9.14 -19.17 -16.26
C GLY A 18 8.14 -18.10 -15.82
N VAL A 19 8.22 -16.89 -16.38
CA VAL A 19 7.25 -15.81 -16.12
C VAL A 19 5.83 -16.20 -16.56
N THR A 20 5.69 -16.84 -17.72
CA THR A 20 4.38 -17.33 -18.18
C THR A 20 3.77 -18.30 -17.18
N ILE A 21 4.53 -19.32 -16.74
CA ILE A 21 4.08 -20.30 -15.75
C ILE A 21 3.74 -19.62 -14.42
N PHE A 22 4.58 -18.70 -13.97
CA PHE A 22 4.37 -17.91 -12.76
C PHE A 22 3.03 -17.16 -12.78
N PHE A 23 2.71 -16.43 -13.84
CA PHE A 23 1.44 -15.69 -13.93
C PHE A 23 0.23 -16.62 -14.11
N VAL A 24 0.36 -17.72 -14.83
CA VAL A 24 -0.70 -18.76 -14.94
C VAL A 24 -1.01 -19.35 -13.55
N PHE A 25 0.02 -19.66 -12.76
CA PHE A 25 -0.15 -20.11 -11.38
C PHE A 25 -0.90 -19.09 -10.51
N TRP A 26 -0.53 -17.81 -10.60
CA TRP A 26 -1.22 -16.74 -9.87
C TRP A 26 -2.65 -16.51 -10.36
N CYS A 27 -2.92 -16.65 -11.66
CA CYS A 27 -4.29 -16.63 -12.19
C CYS A 27 -5.15 -17.71 -11.54
N PHE A 28 -4.62 -18.92 -11.42
CA PHE A 28 -5.33 -20.03 -10.75
C PHE A 28 -5.63 -19.71 -9.28
N LEU A 29 -4.66 -19.21 -8.54
CA LEU A 29 -4.83 -18.82 -7.14
C LEU A 29 -5.80 -17.66 -6.97
N LEU A 30 -5.68 -16.61 -7.78
CA LEU A 30 -6.50 -15.39 -7.69
C LEU A 30 -7.95 -15.63 -8.11
N ARG A 31 -8.23 -16.60 -8.99
CA ARG A 31 -9.60 -16.96 -9.42
C ARG A 31 -10.54 -17.23 -8.24
N LYS A 32 -10.01 -17.82 -7.16
CA LYS A 32 -10.76 -18.04 -5.93
C LYS A 32 -11.14 -16.74 -5.21
N TYR A 33 -10.36 -15.68 -5.38
CA TYR A 33 -10.47 -14.43 -4.64
C TYR A 33 -11.02 -13.26 -5.47
N GLU A 34 -11.12 -13.38 -6.81
CA GLU A 34 -11.57 -12.29 -7.70
C GLU A 34 -12.95 -11.73 -7.34
N LYS A 35 -13.85 -12.60 -6.81
CA LYS A 35 -15.20 -12.21 -6.39
C LYS A 35 -15.25 -11.45 -5.06
N ARG A 36 -14.16 -11.43 -4.29
CA ARG A 36 -14.14 -10.83 -2.95
C ARG A 36 -13.95 -9.32 -2.96
N SER A 37 -13.18 -8.81 -3.92
CA SER A 37 -12.90 -7.37 -4.00
C SER A 37 -12.58 -6.97 -5.44
N TYR A 38 -12.98 -5.75 -5.81
CA TYR A 38 -12.70 -5.19 -7.13
C TYR A 38 -11.18 -5.08 -7.41
N MET A 39 -10.40 -4.73 -6.39
CA MET A 39 -8.93 -4.70 -6.43
C MET A 39 -8.34 -6.06 -6.85
N LEU A 40 -8.78 -7.17 -6.22
CA LEU A 40 -8.30 -8.52 -6.56
C LEU A 40 -8.76 -8.97 -7.95
N LYS A 41 -9.92 -8.50 -8.42
CA LYS A 41 -10.38 -8.72 -9.78
C LYS A 41 -9.47 -8.04 -10.81
N LEU A 42 -9.05 -6.79 -10.55
CA LEU A 42 -8.08 -6.10 -11.41
C LEU A 42 -6.72 -6.80 -11.42
N LEU A 43 -6.26 -7.26 -10.26
CA LEU A 43 -5.00 -8.02 -10.14
C LEU A 43 -5.06 -9.34 -10.92
N TYR A 44 -6.21 -10.04 -10.89
CA TYR A 44 -6.44 -11.23 -11.70
C TYR A 44 -6.35 -10.92 -13.19
N PHE A 45 -7.06 -9.90 -13.68
CA PHE A 45 -7.01 -9.52 -15.09
C PHE A 45 -5.62 -9.03 -15.55
N SER A 46 -4.88 -8.31 -14.69
CA SER A 46 -3.48 -7.96 -14.95
C SER A 46 -2.65 -9.22 -15.17
N SER A 47 -2.80 -10.21 -14.29
CA SER A 47 -2.06 -11.47 -14.36
C SER A 47 -2.39 -12.26 -15.64
N VAL A 48 -3.66 -12.28 -16.05
CA VAL A 48 -4.09 -12.93 -17.30
C VAL A 48 -3.45 -12.24 -18.52
N LEU A 49 -3.50 -10.92 -18.59
CA LEU A 49 -2.92 -10.17 -19.71
C LEU A 49 -1.40 -10.36 -19.80
N ILE A 50 -0.70 -10.28 -18.67
CA ILE A 50 0.75 -10.51 -18.62
C ILE A 50 1.08 -11.93 -19.07
N ALA A 51 0.35 -12.94 -18.56
CA ALA A 51 0.55 -14.34 -18.98
C ALA A 51 0.37 -14.52 -20.50
N VAL A 52 -0.63 -13.87 -21.10
CA VAL A 52 -0.88 -13.92 -22.56
C VAL A 52 0.24 -13.24 -23.33
N CYS A 53 0.72 -12.06 -22.88
CA CYS A 53 1.83 -11.35 -23.53
C CYS A 53 3.11 -12.21 -23.53
N TYR A 54 3.48 -12.77 -22.38
CA TYR A 54 4.66 -13.62 -22.30
C TYR A 54 4.50 -14.97 -23.01
N ALA A 55 3.30 -15.57 -23.00
CA ALA A 55 3.02 -16.79 -23.77
C ALA A 55 3.19 -16.59 -25.28
N LYS A 56 2.76 -15.43 -25.79
CA LYS A 56 2.99 -14.99 -27.18
C LYS A 56 4.49 -15.01 -27.51
N ASP A 57 5.34 -14.43 -26.64
CA ASP A 57 6.78 -14.35 -26.88
C ASP A 57 7.45 -15.74 -26.85
N VAL A 58 6.98 -16.61 -25.97
CA VAL A 58 7.43 -18.02 -25.92
C VAL A 58 7.06 -18.74 -27.21
N LEU A 59 5.81 -18.59 -27.70
CA LEU A 59 5.36 -19.21 -28.96
C LEU A 59 6.17 -18.71 -30.14
N PHE A 60 6.42 -17.41 -30.23
CA PHE A 60 7.22 -16.84 -31.32
C PHE A 60 8.71 -17.23 -31.26
N SER A 61 9.25 -17.57 -30.07
CA SER A 61 10.61 -18.08 -29.95
C SER A 61 10.85 -19.38 -30.68
N PHE A 62 9.81 -20.21 -30.90
CA PHE A 62 9.89 -21.49 -31.60
C PHE A 62 9.58 -21.40 -33.10
N THR A 63 9.29 -20.20 -33.62
CA THR A 63 8.91 -19.99 -35.03
C THR A 63 9.96 -19.16 -35.76
N SER A 64 10.12 -19.42 -37.07
CA SER A 64 10.97 -18.58 -37.96
C SER A 64 10.48 -17.13 -38.08
N ILE A 65 9.28 -16.84 -37.61
CA ILE A 65 8.63 -15.52 -37.59
C ILE A 65 9.33 -14.54 -36.60
N LYS A 66 10.10 -15.07 -35.67
CA LYS A 66 10.86 -14.32 -34.65
C LYS A 66 11.72 -13.16 -35.18
N TYR A 67 12.14 -13.24 -36.45
CA TYR A 67 13.10 -12.28 -37.02
C TYR A 67 12.47 -11.19 -37.90
N SER A 68 11.15 -11.15 -38.00
CA SER A 68 10.47 -10.07 -38.73
C SER A 68 10.41 -8.81 -37.83
N THR A 69 11.15 -7.76 -38.22
CA THR A 69 11.11 -6.45 -37.52
C THR A 69 9.69 -5.91 -37.37
N HIS A 70 8.86 -6.10 -38.41
CA HIS A 70 7.47 -5.68 -38.41
C HIS A 70 6.65 -6.37 -37.31
N LEU A 71 6.77 -7.69 -37.17
CA LEU A 71 6.06 -8.46 -36.15
C LEU A 71 6.58 -8.16 -34.75
N ASN A 72 7.90 -7.98 -34.60
CA ASN A 72 8.49 -7.60 -33.29
C ASN A 72 7.93 -6.26 -32.79
N ASN A 73 7.76 -5.28 -33.69
CA ASN A 73 7.20 -3.98 -33.28
C ASN A 73 5.71 -4.08 -32.93
N ILE A 74 4.92 -4.92 -33.65
CA ILE A 74 3.53 -5.23 -33.26
C ILE A 74 3.49 -5.85 -31.85
N CYS A 75 4.36 -6.84 -31.59
CA CYS A 75 4.47 -7.49 -30.30
C CYS A 75 4.83 -6.50 -29.20
N GLY A 76 5.79 -5.61 -29.44
CA GLY A 76 6.18 -4.55 -28.49
C GLY A 76 5.02 -3.60 -28.15
N ILE A 77 4.21 -3.19 -29.14
CA ILE A 77 3.00 -2.39 -28.88
C ILE A 77 1.97 -3.18 -28.07
N LEU A 78 1.77 -4.47 -28.37
CA LEU A 78 0.85 -5.33 -27.63
C LEU A 78 1.29 -5.56 -26.19
N ASP A 79 2.60 -5.54 -25.91
CA ASP A 79 3.12 -5.68 -24.54
C ASP A 79 2.82 -4.47 -23.65
N MET A 80 2.39 -3.34 -24.20
CA MET A 80 1.95 -2.18 -23.43
C MET A 80 0.49 -2.29 -22.94
N VAL A 81 -0.28 -3.24 -23.48
CA VAL A 81 -1.75 -3.36 -23.28
C VAL A 81 -2.13 -3.70 -21.83
N TYR A 82 -1.25 -4.34 -21.06
CA TYR A 82 -1.51 -4.62 -19.64
C TYR A 82 -1.30 -3.40 -18.71
N ILE A 83 -0.60 -2.34 -19.17
CA ILE A 83 -0.29 -1.15 -18.37
C ILE A 83 -1.55 -0.49 -17.77
N PRO A 84 -2.65 -0.25 -18.53
CA PRO A 84 -3.87 0.34 -17.98
C PRO A 84 -4.50 -0.49 -16.87
N VAL A 85 -4.45 -1.83 -16.93
CA VAL A 85 -5.05 -2.70 -15.92
C VAL A 85 -4.22 -2.70 -14.64
N ILE A 86 -2.89 -2.70 -14.76
CA ILE A 86 -1.98 -2.54 -13.61
C ILE A 86 -2.16 -1.16 -12.98
N SER A 87 -2.27 -0.11 -13.80
CA SER A 87 -2.54 1.25 -13.34
C SER A 87 -3.86 1.31 -12.57
N ALA A 88 -4.93 0.74 -13.12
CA ALA A 88 -6.23 0.66 -12.45
C ALA A 88 -6.16 -0.11 -11.11
N PHE A 89 -5.35 -1.18 -11.03
CA PHE A 89 -5.11 -1.91 -9.79
C PHE A 89 -4.48 -1.01 -8.73
N PHE A 90 -3.38 -0.31 -9.05
CA PHE A 90 -2.73 0.57 -8.08
C PHE A 90 -3.62 1.74 -7.64
N LEU A 91 -4.39 2.32 -8.58
CA LEU A 91 -5.35 3.38 -8.28
C LEU A 91 -6.47 2.91 -7.35
N GLU A 92 -7.01 1.71 -7.59
CA GLU A 92 -8.09 1.13 -6.78
C GLU A 92 -7.66 0.84 -5.34
N VAL A 93 -6.38 0.48 -5.11
CA VAL A 93 -5.86 0.26 -3.75
C VAL A 93 -5.81 1.55 -2.95
N VAL A 94 -5.35 2.66 -3.54
CA VAL A 94 -5.20 3.94 -2.82
C VAL A 94 -6.49 4.76 -2.77
N ARG A 95 -7.40 4.54 -3.74
CA ARG A 95 -8.71 5.20 -3.80
C ARG A 95 -9.75 4.25 -4.40
N PRO A 96 -10.45 3.46 -3.59
CA PRO A 96 -11.48 2.56 -4.05
C PRO A 96 -12.58 3.28 -4.85
N GLY A 97 -12.94 2.69 -6.01
CA GLY A 97 -13.92 3.28 -6.93
C GLY A 97 -13.38 4.41 -7.82
N ALA A 98 -12.05 4.63 -7.84
CA ALA A 98 -11.43 5.66 -8.70
C ALA A 98 -11.58 5.37 -10.19
N VAL A 99 -11.58 4.10 -10.58
CA VAL A 99 -11.63 3.68 -11.99
C VAL A 99 -12.66 2.56 -12.17
N SER A 100 -13.55 2.71 -13.14
CA SER A 100 -14.50 1.65 -13.49
C SER A 100 -13.88 0.62 -14.44
N MET A 101 -14.42 -0.61 -14.43
CA MET A 101 -14.01 -1.66 -15.36
C MET A 101 -14.18 -1.23 -16.83
N ARG A 102 -15.23 -0.47 -17.13
CA ARG A 102 -15.47 0.05 -18.48
C ARG A 102 -14.36 0.99 -18.94
N GLN A 103 -13.92 1.91 -18.08
CA GLN A 103 -12.82 2.82 -18.37
C GLN A 103 -11.50 2.06 -18.55
N THR A 104 -11.22 1.08 -17.68
CA THR A 104 -10.02 0.25 -17.78
C THR A 104 -9.96 -0.48 -19.13
N TRP A 105 -11.04 -1.17 -19.53
CA TRP A 105 -11.07 -1.87 -20.81
C TRP A 105 -11.07 -0.94 -22.02
N ALA A 106 -11.67 0.25 -21.91
CA ALA A 106 -11.56 1.27 -22.96
C ALA A 106 -10.10 1.72 -23.18
N SER A 107 -9.34 1.90 -22.09
CA SER A 107 -7.90 2.24 -22.19
C SER A 107 -7.05 1.10 -22.76
N VAL A 108 -7.39 -0.16 -22.41
CA VAL A 108 -6.79 -1.36 -23.02
C VAL A 108 -7.04 -1.40 -24.52
N ALA A 109 -8.30 -1.24 -24.95
CA ALA A 109 -8.68 -1.23 -26.36
C ALA A 109 -8.03 -0.07 -27.12
N PHE A 110 -7.91 1.10 -26.50
CA PHE A 110 -7.23 2.25 -27.08
C PHE A 110 -5.75 1.94 -27.36
N LEU A 111 -4.99 1.38 -26.41
CA LEU A 111 -3.61 0.97 -26.67
C LEU A 111 -3.51 -0.16 -27.69
N ALA A 112 -4.39 -1.15 -27.65
CA ALA A 112 -4.41 -2.24 -28.63
C ALA A 112 -4.69 -1.74 -30.05
N SER A 113 -5.44 -0.64 -30.22
CA SER A 113 -5.71 -0.05 -31.54
C SER A 113 -4.46 0.41 -32.27
N PHE A 114 -3.41 0.84 -31.55
CA PHE A 114 -2.13 1.19 -32.15
C PHE A 114 -1.45 -0.01 -32.83
N ALA A 115 -1.53 -1.20 -32.22
CA ALA A 115 -1.02 -2.41 -32.85
C ALA A 115 -1.80 -2.75 -34.11
N LEU A 116 -3.12 -2.64 -34.11
CA LEU A 116 -3.97 -2.84 -35.27
C LEU A 116 -3.63 -1.83 -36.40
N ILE A 117 -3.48 -0.55 -36.05
CA ILE A 117 -3.09 0.49 -37.01
C ILE A 117 -1.70 0.19 -37.60
N TYR A 118 -0.75 -0.25 -36.76
CA TYR A 118 0.62 -0.56 -37.20
C TYR A 118 0.68 -1.75 -38.19
N VAL A 119 -0.25 -2.71 -38.13
CA VAL A 119 -0.36 -3.81 -39.11
C VAL A 119 -0.55 -3.27 -40.51
N PHE A 120 -1.39 -2.25 -40.69
CA PHE A 120 -1.71 -1.67 -42.01
C PHE A 120 -0.81 -0.49 -42.39
N LEU A 121 -0.30 0.23 -41.41
CA LEU A 121 0.52 1.43 -41.56
C LEU A 121 1.78 1.31 -40.70
N PRO A 122 2.83 0.62 -41.16
CA PRO A 122 4.02 0.33 -40.35
C PRO A 122 4.97 1.55 -40.24
N PHE A 123 4.45 2.69 -39.81
CA PHE A 123 5.24 3.88 -39.54
C PHE A 123 5.81 3.87 -38.14
N LYS A 124 7.11 4.11 -37.99
CA LYS A 124 7.80 4.21 -36.71
C LYS A 124 7.15 5.24 -35.74
N ALA A 125 6.50 6.26 -36.30
CA ALA A 125 5.76 7.25 -35.53
C ALA A 125 4.61 6.64 -34.67
N ILE A 126 3.94 5.57 -35.17
CA ILE A 126 2.84 4.90 -34.46
C ILE A 126 3.37 4.19 -33.23
N GLU A 127 4.49 3.49 -33.33
CA GLU A 127 5.18 2.85 -32.20
C GLU A 127 5.61 3.88 -31.17
N LEU A 128 6.22 4.98 -31.61
CA LEU A 128 6.61 6.07 -30.71
C LEU A 128 5.42 6.71 -29.99
N ILE A 129 4.31 6.95 -30.69
CA ILE A 129 3.09 7.50 -30.08
C ILE A 129 2.52 6.52 -29.05
N ALA A 130 2.45 5.22 -29.37
CA ALA A 130 1.98 4.19 -28.43
C ALA A 130 2.85 4.15 -27.16
N SER A 131 4.17 4.20 -27.31
CA SER A 131 5.13 4.27 -26.20
C SER A 131 4.96 5.53 -25.36
N CYS A 132 4.79 6.70 -25.99
CA CYS A 132 4.53 7.96 -25.29
C CYS A 132 3.22 7.91 -24.48
N VAL A 133 2.15 7.32 -25.06
CA VAL A 133 0.87 7.15 -24.36
C VAL A 133 1.02 6.21 -23.16
N ALA A 134 1.67 5.07 -23.34
CA ALA A 134 1.93 4.11 -22.27
C ALA A 134 2.76 4.74 -21.14
N PHE A 135 3.80 5.49 -21.48
CA PHE A 135 4.62 6.24 -20.54
C PHE A 135 3.79 7.31 -19.79
N ALA A 136 2.95 8.06 -20.50
CA ALA A 136 2.07 9.07 -19.89
C ALA A 136 1.09 8.44 -18.89
N ILE A 137 0.46 7.32 -19.22
CA ILE A 137 -0.42 6.56 -18.30
C ILE A 137 0.37 6.14 -17.06
N SER A 138 1.58 5.63 -17.23
CA SER A 138 2.47 5.20 -16.16
C SER A 138 2.87 6.34 -15.23
N ALA A 139 3.31 7.46 -15.79
CA ALA A 139 3.71 8.66 -15.05
C ALA A 139 2.53 9.27 -14.27
N LEU A 140 1.37 9.41 -14.90
CA LEU A 140 0.14 9.89 -14.24
C LEU A 140 -0.27 8.95 -13.10
N THR A 141 -0.18 7.63 -13.29
CA THR A 141 -0.46 6.64 -12.24
C THR A 141 0.48 6.83 -11.05
N LEU A 142 1.77 7.00 -11.29
CA LEU A 142 2.79 7.20 -10.26
C LEU A 142 2.51 8.45 -9.43
N VAL A 143 2.23 9.59 -10.08
CA VAL A 143 1.88 10.84 -9.41
C VAL A 143 0.60 10.67 -8.59
N TYR A 144 -0.44 10.09 -9.19
CA TYR A 144 -1.72 9.87 -8.51
C TYR A 144 -1.57 8.97 -7.29
N VAL A 145 -0.92 7.81 -7.44
CA VAL A 145 -0.68 6.86 -6.33
C VAL A 145 0.07 7.55 -5.19
N THR A 146 1.10 8.35 -5.50
CA THR A 146 1.87 9.08 -4.48
C THR A 146 0.99 10.06 -3.70
N VAL A 147 0.26 10.92 -4.42
CA VAL A 147 -0.59 11.96 -3.80
C VAL A 147 -1.68 11.31 -2.94
N PHE A 148 -2.37 10.30 -3.47
CA PHE A 148 -3.46 9.64 -2.73
C PHE A 148 -2.96 8.72 -1.62
N ALA A 149 -1.81 8.05 -1.77
CA ALA A 149 -1.22 7.26 -0.69
C ALA A 149 -0.85 8.14 0.52
N VAL A 150 -0.27 9.32 0.29
CA VAL A 150 0.04 10.28 1.36
C VAL A 150 -1.24 10.76 2.05
N ARG A 151 -2.28 11.14 1.28
CA ARG A 151 -3.58 11.56 1.84
C ARG A 151 -4.27 10.43 2.61
N TYR A 152 -4.26 9.21 2.06
CA TYR A 152 -4.82 8.03 2.70
C TYR A 152 -4.14 7.75 4.04
N ARG A 153 -2.81 7.79 4.08
CA ARG A 153 -2.06 7.60 5.33
C ARG A 153 -2.38 8.66 6.36
N LYS A 154 -2.45 9.93 5.97
CA LYS A 154 -2.87 11.00 6.88
C LYS A 154 -4.24 10.70 7.49
N MET A 155 -5.24 10.38 6.66
CA MET A 155 -6.57 9.99 7.13
C MET A 155 -6.54 8.75 8.03
N LEU A 156 -5.70 7.76 7.72
CA LEU A 156 -5.55 6.56 8.54
C LEU A 156 -5.04 6.90 9.95
N TYR A 157 -3.98 7.69 10.05
CA TYR A 157 -3.42 8.12 11.34
C TYR A 157 -4.36 9.03 12.16
N GLU A 158 -5.19 9.81 11.49
CA GLU A 158 -6.18 10.68 12.14
C GLU A 158 -7.40 9.91 12.66
N ASN A 159 -7.70 8.72 12.13
CA ASN A 159 -8.95 8.03 12.44
C ASN A 159 -8.80 6.69 13.15
N TYR A 160 -7.64 6.03 13.04
CA TYR A 160 -7.44 4.66 13.53
C TYR A 160 -6.20 4.54 14.41
N SER A 161 -6.33 3.77 15.48
CA SER A 161 -5.19 3.46 16.38
C SER A 161 -4.30 2.32 15.87
N TYR A 162 -4.67 1.70 14.75
CA TYR A 162 -3.96 0.56 14.14
C TYR A 162 -3.75 0.79 12.64
N THR A 163 -2.67 0.24 12.08
CA THR A 163 -2.31 0.39 10.66
C THR A 163 -2.08 -0.94 9.94
N GLU A 164 -2.19 -2.07 10.66
CA GLU A 164 -1.90 -3.39 10.11
C GLU A 164 -2.91 -3.78 9.02
N ASN A 165 -2.36 -4.23 7.87
CA ASN A 165 -3.12 -4.67 6.69
C ASN A 165 -4.02 -3.59 6.03
N VAL A 166 -3.87 -2.33 6.43
CA VAL A 166 -4.61 -1.20 5.86
C VAL A 166 -3.70 -0.09 5.33
N ASP A 167 -2.42 -0.08 5.73
CA ASP A 167 -1.42 0.87 5.20
C ASP A 167 -1.15 0.60 3.71
N VAL A 168 -0.95 1.67 2.94
CA VAL A 168 -0.74 1.64 1.48
C VAL A 168 0.70 1.94 1.06
N VAL A 169 1.66 1.97 2.00
CA VAL A 169 3.09 2.20 1.69
C VAL A 169 3.62 1.17 0.71
N TRP A 170 3.24 -0.10 0.89
CA TRP A 170 3.62 -1.18 0.00
C TRP A 170 3.18 -0.94 -1.45
N VAL A 171 2.02 -0.31 -1.65
CA VAL A 171 1.50 0.04 -2.99
C VAL A 171 2.40 1.07 -3.66
N MET A 172 2.74 2.13 -2.92
CA MET A 172 3.63 3.19 -3.41
C MET A 172 5.00 2.63 -3.78
N LEU A 173 5.61 1.83 -2.88
CA LEU A 173 6.91 1.20 -3.13
C LEU A 173 6.86 0.22 -4.31
N SER A 174 5.79 -0.58 -4.41
CA SER A 174 5.60 -1.52 -5.53
C SER A 174 5.40 -0.79 -6.86
N CYS A 175 4.66 0.33 -6.85
CA CYS A 175 4.45 1.17 -8.02
C CYS A 175 5.77 1.77 -8.51
N TYR A 176 6.58 2.32 -7.60
CA TYR A 176 7.92 2.85 -7.95
C TYR A 176 8.86 1.77 -8.44
N ALA A 177 8.89 0.60 -7.79
CA ALA A 177 9.73 -0.52 -8.21
C ALA A 177 9.32 -1.03 -9.61
N TYR A 178 8.01 -1.12 -9.88
CA TYR A 178 7.49 -1.54 -11.17
C TYR A 178 7.91 -0.58 -12.30
N PHE A 179 7.62 0.70 -12.16
CA PHE A 179 7.98 1.68 -13.19
C PHE A 179 9.49 1.94 -13.26
N GLY A 180 10.19 1.90 -12.12
CA GLY A 180 11.65 2.00 -12.07
C GLY A 180 12.34 0.84 -12.79
N SER A 181 11.84 -0.39 -12.63
CA SER A 181 12.38 -1.56 -13.33
C SER A 181 12.19 -1.47 -14.85
N PHE A 182 11.08 -0.89 -15.30
CA PHE A 182 10.84 -0.64 -16.73
C PHE A 182 11.86 0.37 -17.30
N VAL A 183 12.09 1.48 -16.61
CA VAL A 183 13.10 2.47 -17.03
C VAL A 183 14.51 1.86 -17.07
N LEU A 184 14.87 1.07 -16.05
CA LEU A 184 16.15 0.36 -16.02
C LEU A 184 16.28 -0.65 -17.17
N TYR A 185 15.21 -1.37 -17.49
CA TYR A 185 15.17 -2.28 -18.62
C TYR A 185 15.47 -1.55 -19.92
N GLU A 186 14.80 -0.44 -20.20
CA GLU A 186 15.02 0.36 -21.41
C GLU A 186 16.47 0.88 -21.51
N LEU A 187 17.06 1.32 -20.42
CA LEU A 187 18.45 1.79 -20.38
C LEU A 187 19.46 0.65 -20.60
N MET A 188 19.20 -0.54 -20.09
CA MET A 188 20.06 -1.72 -20.25
C MET A 188 19.89 -2.37 -21.62
N PHE A 189 18.69 -2.32 -22.19
CA PHE A 189 18.33 -2.96 -23.45
C PHE A 189 19.23 -2.51 -24.60
N GLN A 190 19.67 -1.27 -24.63
CA GLN A 190 20.56 -0.73 -25.67
C GLN A 190 21.95 -1.39 -25.70
N ASN A 191 22.43 -1.92 -24.56
CA ASN A 191 23.80 -2.43 -24.42
C ASN A 191 23.91 -3.95 -24.21
N ALA A 192 22.86 -4.58 -23.66
CA ALA A 192 22.90 -5.99 -23.26
C ALA A 192 21.50 -6.62 -23.27
N VAL A 193 20.90 -6.75 -24.45
CA VAL A 193 19.49 -7.17 -24.65
C VAL A 193 19.11 -8.41 -23.86
N TRP A 194 19.84 -9.51 -24.03
CA TRP A 194 19.48 -10.78 -23.39
C TRP A 194 19.68 -10.77 -21.88
N LEU A 195 20.70 -10.09 -21.39
CA LEU A 195 20.95 -9.96 -19.95
C LEU A 195 19.91 -9.06 -19.28
N SER A 196 19.50 -7.97 -19.94
CA SER A 196 18.43 -7.11 -19.45
C SER A 196 17.11 -7.86 -19.33
N ASP A 197 16.77 -8.71 -20.31
CA ASP A 197 15.59 -9.59 -20.25
C ASP A 197 15.60 -10.52 -19.04
N VAL A 198 16.72 -11.20 -18.80
CA VAL A 198 16.86 -12.13 -17.66
C VAL A 198 16.66 -11.38 -16.32
N ILE A 199 17.36 -10.25 -16.15
CA ILE A 199 17.28 -9.44 -14.92
C ILE A 199 15.85 -8.91 -14.73
N PHE A 200 15.23 -8.38 -15.77
CA PHE A 200 13.87 -7.86 -15.73
C PHE A 200 12.84 -8.94 -15.37
N ASN A 201 12.93 -10.12 -15.99
CA ASN A 201 12.01 -11.22 -15.75
C ASN A 201 12.12 -11.75 -14.31
N ILE A 202 13.34 -11.96 -13.81
CA ILE A 202 13.54 -12.46 -12.44
C ILE A 202 13.11 -11.41 -11.40
N SER A 203 13.53 -10.15 -11.56
CA SER A 203 13.14 -9.06 -10.66
C SER A 203 11.64 -8.83 -10.66
N GLY A 204 11.00 -8.94 -11.84
CA GLY A 204 9.56 -8.89 -12.01
C GLY A 204 8.82 -9.98 -11.23
N MET A 205 9.24 -11.25 -11.33
CA MET A 205 8.64 -12.34 -10.55
C MET A 205 8.74 -12.11 -9.04
N VAL A 206 9.89 -11.63 -8.56
CA VAL A 206 10.08 -11.29 -7.14
C VAL A 206 9.14 -10.15 -6.73
N LEU A 207 9.11 -9.06 -7.50
CA LEU A 207 8.23 -7.92 -7.21
C LEU A 207 6.76 -8.32 -7.18
N TRP A 208 6.29 -9.08 -8.18
CA TRP A 208 4.91 -9.54 -8.25
C TRP A 208 4.55 -10.51 -7.12
N THR A 209 5.47 -11.37 -6.67
CA THR A 209 5.25 -12.21 -5.47
C THR A 209 4.97 -11.34 -4.25
N ILE A 210 5.72 -10.24 -4.08
CA ILE A 210 5.52 -9.28 -3.00
C ILE A 210 4.14 -8.61 -3.14
N VAL A 211 3.80 -8.10 -4.33
CA VAL A 211 2.50 -7.48 -4.63
C VAL A 211 1.34 -8.43 -4.33
N PHE A 212 1.39 -9.68 -4.78
CA PHE A 212 0.35 -10.67 -4.52
C PHE A 212 0.17 -10.95 -3.03
N LYS A 213 1.28 -11.14 -2.30
CA LYS A 213 1.26 -11.38 -0.86
C LYS A 213 0.61 -10.23 -0.07
N PHE A 214 0.97 -9.00 -0.41
CA PHE A 214 0.42 -7.82 0.25
C PHE A 214 -1.04 -7.57 -0.17
N ALA A 215 -1.38 -7.71 -1.45
CA ALA A 215 -2.74 -7.53 -1.95
C ALA A 215 -3.74 -8.50 -1.31
N GLN A 216 -3.36 -9.76 -1.08
CA GLN A 216 -4.22 -10.73 -0.40
C GLN A 216 -4.50 -10.38 1.07
N ARG A 217 -3.57 -9.71 1.74
CA ARG A 217 -3.68 -9.28 3.15
C ARG A 217 -4.34 -7.92 3.31
N HIS A 218 -4.29 -7.09 2.26
CA HIS A 218 -4.78 -5.72 2.32
C HIS A 218 -6.31 -5.67 2.53
N ARG A 219 -6.73 -4.90 3.53
CA ARG A 219 -8.14 -4.63 3.82
C ARG A 219 -8.47 -3.20 3.45
N VAL A 220 -9.36 -3.05 2.49
CA VAL A 220 -9.86 -1.73 2.08
C VAL A 220 -10.85 -1.22 3.13
N LEU A 221 -10.53 -0.11 3.76
CA LEU A 221 -11.41 0.56 4.72
C LEU A 221 -12.41 1.46 3.95
N LYS A 222 -13.49 0.86 3.46
CA LYS A 222 -14.54 1.59 2.72
C LYS A 222 -15.08 2.81 3.48
N MET A 223 -15.13 2.73 4.81
CA MET A 223 -15.62 3.83 5.67
C MET A 223 -14.83 5.13 5.53
N LEU A 224 -13.52 5.07 5.19
CA LEU A 224 -12.70 6.28 4.99
C LEU A 224 -13.18 7.13 3.80
N PHE A 225 -13.84 6.50 2.83
CA PHE A 225 -14.27 7.15 1.60
C PHE A 225 -15.77 7.48 1.59
N GLN A 226 -16.56 6.88 2.50
CA GLN A 226 -18.01 7.14 2.60
C GLN A 226 -18.35 8.37 3.46
N ASN A 227 -17.48 8.76 4.40
CA ASN A 227 -17.74 9.84 5.36
C ASN A 227 -17.17 11.22 4.94
N ASN A 228 -16.84 11.44 3.67
CA ASN A 228 -16.65 12.80 3.14
C ASN A 228 -17.98 13.50 2.80
N GLY A 229 -19.10 12.88 3.13
CA GLY A 229 -20.41 13.50 3.08
C GLY A 229 -20.74 14.11 4.44
N SER A 230 -20.71 15.40 4.52
CA SER A 230 -21.15 16.34 5.54
C SER A 230 -20.83 15.99 6.99
N PRO A 231 -20.11 16.84 7.73
CA PRO A 231 -20.32 16.84 9.17
C PRO A 231 -21.83 16.94 9.39
N ALA A 232 -22.38 16.13 10.28
CA ALA A 232 -23.62 16.54 10.91
C ALA A 232 -23.29 17.90 11.53
N GLY A 233 -23.55 18.94 10.73
CA GLY A 233 -23.23 20.29 11.13
C GLY A 233 -24.12 20.61 12.32
N ASP A 234 -23.53 21.06 13.37
CA ASP A 234 -24.19 22.07 14.15
C ASP A 234 -24.43 23.24 13.22
N THR A 235 -25.65 23.31 12.67
CA THR A 235 -26.12 24.41 11.83
C THR A 235 -26.25 25.72 12.61
N ASP A 236 -25.74 25.79 13.84
CA ASP A 236 -25.85 26.95 14.75
C ASP A 236 -24.66 27.92 14.70
N GLU A 237 -23.66 27.71 13.85
CA GLU A 237 -22.51 28.63 13.77
C GLU A 237 -22.67 29.78 12.75
N THR A 238 -23.74 29.81 11.98
CA THR A 238 -24.05 30.91 11.05
C THR A 238 -24.59 32.11 11.81
N GLY A 239 -23.71 32.97 12.29
CA GLY A 239 -24.10 34.22 12.97
C GLY A 239 -23.31 34.63 14.19
N LEU A 240 -22.32 33.82 14.61
CA LEU A 240 -21.48 34.14 15.75
C LEU A 240 -20.36 35.12 15.37
N THR A 241 -20.03 36.02 16.30
CA THR A 241 -18.80 36.81 16.23
C THR A 241 -17.58 35.91 16.41
N GLU A 242 -16.41 36.25 15.86
CA GLU A 242 -15.15 35.46 16.01
C GLU A 242 -14.85 35.16 17.51
N THR A 243 -15.14 36.14 18.39
CA THR A 243 -14.91 35.99 19.84
C THR A 243 -15.82 34.93 20.49
N GLU A 244 -17.09 34.85 20.08
CA GLU A 244 -18.05 33.86 20.56
C GLU A 244 -17.72 32.46 20.06
N ALA A 245 -17.27 32.31 18.80
CA ALA A 245 -16.81 31.08 18.22
C ALA A 245 -15.57 30.53 18.97
N ASP A 246 -14.61 31.41 19.31
CA ASP A 246 -13.43 31.05 20.06
C ASP A 246 -13.75 30.64 21.51
N MET A 247 -14.68 31.32 22.18
CA MET A 247 -15.11 30.94 23.52
C MET A 247 -15.78 29.56 23.53
N ARG A 248 -16.71 29.28 22.63
CA ARG A 248 -17.34 27.96 22.49
C ARG A 248 -16.32 26.85 22.17
N LYS A 249 -15.34 27.14 21.32
CA LYS A 249 -14.25 26.22 21.02
C LYS A 249 -13.43 25.88 22.28
N GLN A 250 -13.10 26.88 23.10
CA GLN A 250 -12.38 26.69 24.36
C GLN A 250 -13.18 25.87 25.38
N GLU A 251 -14.49 26.08 25.49
CA GLU A 251 -15.38 25.29 26.35
C GLU A 251 -15.43 23.82 25.90
N ARG A 252 -15.57 23.58 24.57
CA ARG A 252 -15.51 22.23 24.01
C ARG A 252 -14.18 21.53 24.32
N TYR A 253 -13.08 22.23 24.21
CA TYR A 253 -11.75 21.70 24.54
C TYR A 253 -11.61 21.35 26.02
N LYS A 254 -12.05 22.21 26.92
CA LYS A 254 -12.08 21.92 28.37
C LYS A 254 -12.94 20.70 28.69
N TYR A 255 -14.09 20.57 28.02
CA TYR A 255 -14.94 19.39 28.18
C TYR A 255 -14.24 18.10 27.72
N ILE A 256 -13.65 18.10 26.52
CA ILE A 256 -12.90 16.95 26.02
C ILE A 256 -11.75 16.59 26.96
N GLU A 257 -10.98 17.59 27.39
CA GLU A 257 -9.84 17.45 28.29
C GLU A 257 -10.24 16.81 29.64
N SER A 258 -11.38 17.19 30.19
CA SER A 258 -11.88 16.61 31.44
C SER A 258 -12.32 15.15 31.33
N ARG A 259 -12.76 14.71 30.11
CA ARG A 259 -13.27 13.34 29.91
C ARG A 259 -12.18 12.33 29.53
N ILE A 260 -11.09 12.79 28.94
CA ILE A 260 -9.98 11.93 28.47
C ILE A 260 -9.38 11.07 29.61
N PRO A 261 -8.99 11.63 30.78
CA PRO A 261 -8.40 10.84 31.85
C PRO A 261 -9.32 9.70 32.34
N LEU A 262 -10.62 9.97 32.47
CA LEU A 262 -11.60 8.95 32.85
C LEU A 262 -11.58 7.76 31.88
N LEU A 263 -11.63 8.03 30.58
CA LEU A 263 -11.73 6.98 29.56
C LEU A 263 -10.40 6.28 29.29
N MET A 264 -9.29 7.03 29.31
CA MET A 264 -7.99 6.50 28.96
C MET A 264 -7.25 5.90 30.17
N GLU A 265 -7.36 6.47 31.37
CA GLU A 265 -6.63 6.00 32.55
C GLU A 265 -7.46 5.05 33.41
N GLN A 266 -8.76 5.34 33.63
CA GLN A 266 -9.62 4.51 34.48
C GLN A 266 -10.27 3.36 33.68
N GLU A 267 -10.96 3.66 32.55
CA GLU A 267 -11.59 2.64 31.71
C GLU A 267 -10.59 1.90 30.82
N LYS A 268 -9.37 2.45 30.64
CA LYS A 268 -8.30 1.91 29.78
C LYS A 268 -8.78 1.59 28.35
N LEU A 269 -9.55 2.50 27.78
CA LEU A 269 -10.16 2.31 26.45
C LEU A 269 -9.12 2.03 25.36
N PHE A 270 -7.87 2.48 25.54
CA PHE A 270 -6.74 2.20 24.64
C PHE A 270 -6.41 0.71 24.50
N LEU A 271 -6.86 -0.15 25.44
CA LEU A 271 -6.68 -1.61 25.34
C LEU A 271 -7.52 -2.24 24.23
N MET A 272 -8.56 -1.54 23.75
CA MET A 272 -9.28 -1.97 22.56
C MET A 272 -8.36 -1.91 21.33
N SER A 273 -7.89 -3.05 20.84
CA SER A 273 -6.87 -3.14 19.78
C SER A 273 -7.26 -2.46 18.46
N LYS A 274 -8.57 -2.32 18.19
CA LYS A 274 -9.13 -1.68 16.98
C LYS A 274 -9.89 -0.39 17.28
N LEU A 275 -9.51 0.32 18.35
CA LEU A 275 -10.13 1.59 18.72
C LEU A 275 -10.05 2.61 17.57
N THR A 276 -11.16 3.25 17.26
CA THR A 276 -11.28 4.34 16.28
C THR A 276 -11.55 5.68 16.98
N ILE A 277 -11.30 6.78 16.27
CA ILE A 277 -11.62 8.12 16.78
C ILE A 277 -13.12 8.30 17.02
N MET A 278 -13.97 7.61 16.20
CA MET A 278 -15.42 7.63 16.38
C MET A 278 -15.83 6.98 17.70
N ASP A 279 -15.23 5.83 18.04
CA ASP A 279 -15.50 5.15 19.30
C ASP A 279 -15.17 6.06 20.50
N LEU A 280 -13.99 6.70 20.46
CA LEU A 280 -13.57 7.61 21.54
C LEU A 280 -14.46 8.86 21.58
N ALA A 281 -14.77 9.48 20.44
CA ALA A 281 -15.64 10.64 20.37
C ALA A 281 -17.05 10.35 20.94
N THR A 282 -17.62 9.21 20.58
CA THR A 282 -18.92 8.77 21.10
C THR A 282 -18.88 8.57 22.62
N LYS A 283 -17.82 7.97 23.16
CA LYS A 283 -17.63 7.77 24.59
C LYS A 283 -17.44 9.09 25.35
N ILE A 284 -16.74 10.05 24.77
CA ILE A 284 -16.60 11.41 25.33
C ILE A 284 -17.94 12.13 25.31
N GLY A 285 -18.82 11.89 24.34
CA GLY A 285 -20.05 12.66 24.09
C GLY A 285 -19.77 13.87 23.17
N THR A 286 -18.85 13.73 22.21
CA THR A 286 -18.48 14.74 21.24
C THR A 286 -18.51 14.16 19.82
N ASN A 287 -18.30 14.99 18.81
CA ASN A 287 -18.14 14.50 17.44
C ASN A 287 -16.67 14.29 17.07
N LYS A 288 -16.45 13.49 16.00
CA LYS A 288 -15.13 13.19 15.47
C LYS A 288 -14.31 14.44 15.13
N THR A 289 -14.96 15.46 14.54
CA THR A 289 -14.29 16.67 14.06
C THR A 289 -13.67 17.45 15.20
N TYR A 290 -14.43 17.68 16.28
CA TYR A 290 -13.96 18.40 17.46
C TYR A 290 -12.87 17.65 18.20
N LEU A 291 -12.99 16.30 18.31
CA LEU A 291 -11.94 15.49 18.93
C LEU A 291 -10.66 15.51 18.10
N SER A 292 -10.75 15.37 16.75
CA SER A 292 -9.59 15.44 15.87
C SER A 292 -8.91 16.80 15.95
N GLU A 293 -9.70 17.87 15.95
CA GLU A 293 -9.19 19.25 16.08
C GLU A 293 -8.48 19.47 17.43
N TYR A 294 -9.06 18.98 18.54
CA TYR A 294 -8.45 19.03 19.86
C TYR A 294 -7.09 18.30 19.88
N LEU A 295 -7.04 17.06 19.40
CA LEU A 295 -5.81 16.27 19.36
C LEU A 295 -4.71 16.94 18.54
N ASN A 296 -5.06 17.46 17.37
CA ASN A 296 -4.10 18.10 16.46
C ASN A 296 -3.66 19.49 16.95
N SER A 297 -4.58 20.33 17.43
CA SER A 297 -4.26 21.72 17.77
C SER A 297 -3.77 21.92 19.19
N LYS A 298 -4.27 21.14 20.18
CA LYS A 298 -3.85 21.26 21.60
C LYS A 298 -2.74 20.30 21.96
N LEU A 299 -2.82 19.04 21.51
CA LEU A 299 -1.83 18.03 21.87
C LEU A 299 -0.75 17.84 20.79
N ASN A 300 -0.92 18.43 19.61
CA ASN A 300 -0.05 18.26 18.45
C ASN A 300 0.21 16.78 18.11
N MET A 301 -0.84 15.95 18.22
CA MET A 301 -0.77 14.52 18.03
C MET A 301 -1.87 14.02 17.11
N SER A 302 -1.55 13.01 16.26
CA SER A 302 -2.58 12.25 15.56
C SER A 302 -3.34 11.35 16.55
N PHE A 303 -4.58 10.95 16.25
CA PHE A 303 -5.32 9.98 17.04
C PHE A 303 -4.53 8.66 17.22
N HIS A 304 -3.89 8.20 16.17
CA HIS A 304 -3.01 7.02 16.20
C HIS A 304 -1.89 7.17 17.25
N ASP A 305 -1.18 8.29 17.24
CA ASP A 305 -0.08 8.52 18.18
C ASP A 305 -0.60 8.70 19.61
N PHE A 306 -1.71 9.41 19.76
CA PHE A 306 -2.37 9.60 21.05
C PHE A 306 -2.69 8.28 21.73
N VAL A 307 -3.40 7.38 21.07
CA VAL A 307 -3.75 6.06 21.64
C VAL A 307 -2.51 5.21 21.88
N ASN A 308 -1.58 5.16 20.92
CA ASN A 308 -0.39 4.33 21.05
C ASN A 308 0.59 4.81 22.12
N LYS A 309 0.58 6.10 22.48
CA LYS A 309 1.31 6.61 23.65
C LYS A 309 0.84 5.93 24.93
N TYR A 310 -0.47 5.88 25.19
CA TYR A 310 -1.04 5.18 26.37
C TYR A 310 -0.70 3.68 26.36
N ARG A 311 -0.76 3.03 25.20
CA ARG A 311 -0.39 1.61 25.04
C ARG A 311 1.07 1.36 25.39
N VAL A 312 1.99 2.23 24.96
CA VAL A 312 3.42 2.13 25.28
C VAL A 312 3.66 2.38 26.77
N GLU A 313 2.99 3.35 27.37
CA GLU A 313 3.06 3.60 28.82
C GLU A 313 2.55 2.41 29.63
N GLU A 314 1.46 1.77 29.20
CA GLU A 314 0.96 0.53 29.82
C GLU A 314 1.94 -0.63 29.66
N ALA A 315 2.57 -0.76 28.48
CA ALA A 315 3.61 -1.76 28.26
C ALA A 315 4.79 -1.57 29.21
N CYS A 316 5.23 -0.32 29.44
CA CYS A 316 6.26 -0.01 30.43
C CYS A 316 5.81 -0.39 31.84
N ARG A 317 4.57 -0.03 32.25
CA ARG A 317 4.04 -0.43 33.56
C ARG A 317 4.02 -1.95 33.76
N ILE A 318 3.62 -2.69 32.70
CA ILE A 318 3.64 -4.15 32.73
C ILE A 318 5.08 -4.66 32.90
N ILE A 319 6.05 -4.13 32.13
CA ILE A 319 7.46 -4.52 32.24
C ILE A 319 8.01 -4.18 33.63
N ASP A 320 7.74 -2.99 34.11
CA ASP A 320 8.25 -2.51 35.40
C ASP A 320 7.68 -3.30 36.60
N ALA A 321 6.49 -3.88 36.47
CA ALA A 321 5.86 -4.73 37.48
C ALA A 321 6.24 -6.23 37.35
N LEU A 322 7.08 -6.63 36.38
CA LEU A 322 7.47 -8.04 36.22
C LEU A 322 8.42 -8.48 37.33
N PRO A 323 8.18 -9.65 37.98
CA PRO A 323 9.19 -10.32 38.80
C PRO A 323 10.41 -10.74 37.99
N GLN A 324 11.57 -10.87 38.61
CA GLN A 324 12.82 -11.28 37.93
C GLN A 324 12.70 -12.63 37.22
N ASP A 325 12.04 -13.62 37.79
CA ASP A 325 11.83 -14.95 37.22
C ASP A 325 10.68 -15.04 36.23
N SER A 326 10.16 -13.90 35.77
CA SER A 326 9.00 -13.87 34.89
C SER A 326 9.30 -14.45 33.51
N LYS A 327 8.56 -15.51 33.12
CA LYS A 327 8.59 -16.12 31.78
C LYS A 327 7.71 -15.36 30.76
N ARG A 328 7.25 -14.14 31.08
CA ARG A 328 6.42 -13.37 30.13
C ARG A 328 7.18 -12.98 28.90
N THR A 329 6.57 -13.24 27.75
CA THR A 329 7.17 -12.91 26.45
C THR A 329 6.84 -11.49 26.02
N ILE A 330 7.64 -10.92 25.14
CA ILE A 330 7.35 -9.63 24.50
C ILE A 330 5.99 -9.65 23.79
N ILE A 331 5.57 -10.82 23.30
CA ILE A 331 4.25 -11.01 22.66
C ILE A 331 3.13 -10.83 23.68
N ASP A 332 3.27 -11.38 24.89
CA ASP A 332 2.28 -11.24 25.95
C ASP A 332 2.14 -9.78 26.40
N ILE A 333 3.26 -9.07 26.52
CA ILE A 333 3.29 -7.65 26.88
C ILE A 333 2.58 -6.82 25.80
N SER A 334 2.90 -7.08 24.52
CA SER A 334 2.27 -6.41 23.38
C SER A 334 0.75 -6.59 23.38
N ASN A 335 0.27 -7.82 23.56
CA ASN A 335 -1.17 -8.13 23.56
C ASN A 335 -1.88 -7.47 24.75
N LYS A 336 -1.29 -7.53 25.96
CA LYS A 336 -1.87 -6.95 27.18
C LYS A 336 -1.90 -5.43 27.16
N SER A 337 -1.00 -4.79 26.42
CA SER A 337 -1.00 -3.33 26.23
C SER A 337 -1.88 -2.84 25.08
N GLY A 338 -2.68 -3.74 24.47
CA GLY A 338 -3.70 -3.39 23.47
C GLY A 338 -3.19 -3.27 22.03
N PHE A 339 -1.96 -3.70 21.73
CA PHE A 339 -1.48 -3.73 20.35
C PHE A 339 -2.07 -4.90 19.56
N ASN A 340 -2.42 -4.64 18.30
CA ASN A 340 -2.97 -5.65 17.39
C ASN A 340 -1.89 -6.51 16.74
N SER A 341 -0.63 -6.03 16.71
CA SER A 341 0.51 -6.78 16.17
C SER A 341 1.82 -6.43 16.87
N ILE A 342 2.69 -7.43 16.93
CA ILE A 342 4.04 -7.29 17.48
C ILE A 342 4.89 -6.27 16.71
N SER A 343 4.73 -6.19 15.40
CA SER A 343 5.47 -5.24 14.55
C SER A 343 5.08 -3.80 14.85
N SER A 344 3.78 -3.52 15.06
CA SER A 344 3.29 -2.20 15.48
C SER A 344 3.78 -1.85 16.86
N PHE A 345 3.73 -2.79 17.79
CA PHE A 345 4.27 -2.63 19.14
C PHE A 345 5.74 -2.20 19.10
N TYR A 346 6.62 -2.94 18.43
CA TYR A 346 8.04 -2.59 18.33
C TYR A 346 8.25 -1.19 17.75
N ARG A 347 7.54 -0.87 16.66
CA ARG A 347 7.64 0.45 16.01
C ARG A 347 7.22 1.60 16.92
N GLN A 348 6.07 1.47 17.62
CA GLN A 348 5.56 2.52 18.48
C GLN A 348 6.36 2.63 19.78
N PHE A 349 6.75 1.51 20.37
CA PHE A 349 7.59 1.51 21.56
C PHE A 349 8.93 2.21 21.30
N THR A 350 9.61 1.86 20.21
CA THR A 350 10.88 2.52 19.81
C THR A 350 10.67 4.00 19.50
N LYS A 351 9.54 4.37 18.85
CA LYS A 351 9.20 5.78 18.59
C LYS A 351 9.10 6.60 19.88
N PHE A 352 8.43 6.08 20.91
CA PHE A 352 8.16 6.84 22.16
C PHE A 352 9.26 6.71 23.21
N LYS A 353 9.99 5.59 23.24
CA LYS A 353 11.03 5.33 24.26
C LYS A 353 12.47 5.43 23.74
N GLY A 354 12.67 5.55 22.43
CA GLY A 354 13.99 5.60 21.81
C GLY A 354 14.73 4.27 21.73
N ILE A 355 14.27 3.24 22.45
CA ILE A 355 14.87 1.89 22.49
C ILE A 355 13.83 0.82 22.22
N SER A 356 14.28 -0.38 21.81
CA SER A 356 13.35 -1.49 21.54
C SER A 356 12.73 -2.03 22.85
N PRO A 357 11.51 -2.63 22.78
CA PRO A 357 10.88 -3.25 23.96
C PRO A 357 11.76 -4.31 24.62
N ARG A 358 12.48 -5.09 23.81
CA ARG A 358 13.40 -6.13 24.32
C ARG A 358 14.58 -5.54 25.07
N LYS A 359 15.14 -4.43 24.57
CA LYS A 359 16.23 -3.72 25.25
C LYS A 359 15.74 -3.10 26.57
N TYR A 360 14.54 -2.48 26.58
CA TYR A 360 13.94 -1.93 27.78
C TYR A 360 13.73 -2.99 28.88
N LEU A 361 13.20 -4.17 28.49
CA LEU A 361 13.02 -5.30 29.40
C LEU A 361 14.35 -5.81 29.95
N PHE A 362 15.37 -5.93 29.09
CA PHE A 362 16.70 -6.38 29.50
C PHE A 362 17.37 -5.41 30.50
N GLU A 363 17.35 -4.10 30.22
CA GLU A 363 17.90 -3.07 31.10
C GLU A 363 17.19 -3.05 32.48
N LYS A 364 15.90 -3.34 32.51
CA LYS A 364 15.14 -3.48 33.76
C LYS A 364 15.63 -4.68 34.58
N MET A 365 15.80 -5.84 33.92
CA MET A 365 16.24 -7.07 34.62
C MET A 365 17.66 -6.92 35.15
N THR A 366 18.60 -6.35 34.40
CA THR A 366 19.99 -6.12 34.83
C THR A 366 20.08 -5.16 36.00
N LYS A 367 19.33 -4.06 36.00
CA LYS A 367 19.28 -3.11 37.13
C LYS A 367 18.70 -3.70 38.42
N ALA A 368 17.87 -4.71 38.30
CA ALA A 368 17.35 -5.41 39.47
C ALA A 368 18.39 -6.33 40.14
N GLU A 369 19.28 -6.95 39.29
CA GLU A 369 20.42 -7.78 39.76
C GLU A 369 21.52 -6.94 40.43
N GLU A 370 21.72 -5.68 40.03
CA GLU A 370 22.73 -4.78 40.61
C GLU A 370 22.30 -4.19 41.99
N ASN A 371 21.02 -4.27 42.34
CA ASN A 371 20.46 -3.74 43.58
C ASN A 371 20.14 -4.81 44.65
N GLU A 372 20.41 -6.07 44.35
CA GLU A 372 20.40 -7.21 45.31
C GLU A 372 21.82 -7.54 45.81
#